data_f72aa27a89ba2e32885591cdf12d6fcd
#
_entry.id   f72aa27a89ba2e32885591cdf12d6fcd
#
_cell.length_a   1.000
_cell.length_b   1.000
_cell.length_c   1.000
_cell.angle_alpha   90.00
_cell.angle_beta   90.00
_cell.angle_gamma   90.00
#
_symmetry.space_group_name_H-M   'P 1'
#
loop_
_entity.id
_entity.type
_entity.pdbx_description
1 polymer ?
#
loop_
_entity_poly.entity_id
_entity_poly.type
_entity_poly.pdbx_seq_one_letter_code
_entity_poly.pdbx_strand_id
1 'polypeptide(L)'
;MPERVYLFDVDGTLTHPLTEVNDVFADIFLSWKQDKNKIVYLVTGSDIKKTKKQLFTSFLDQCDGIFTCSGNVFYSKGKKIYENKLELPAGFVEDLQLYLDQGTEWKKKTGTHIEIRQGMVNFSTVGREASPDLRAAYYKWDQRTGERRDMVEYI
;
A
#
# COMPACT_ATOMS: atom_id res chain seq x y z
N MET A 1 17.50 -26.55 -11.55
CA MET A 1 17.30 -25.30 -12.29
C MET A 1 17.76 -24.15 -11.42
N PRO A 2 18.20 -23.02 -11.95
CA PRO A 2 18.56 -21.88 -11.12
C PRO A 2 17.32 -21.41 -10.33
N GLU A 3 17.54 -20.94 -9.11
CA GLU A 3 16.50 -20.30 -8.29
C GLU A 3 15.91 -19.08 -9.01
N ARG A 4 14.59 -18.98 -8.97
CA ARG A 4 13.87 -17.84 -9.53
C ARG A 4 13.19 -17.05 -8.43
N VAL A 5 13.40 -15.74 -8.44
CA VAL A 5 12.76 -14.81 -7.52
C VAL A 5 11.51 -14.22 -8.17
N TYR A 6 10.41 -14.27 -7.44
CA TYR A 6 9.12 -13.71 -7.84
C TYR A 6 8.69 -12.66 -6.82
N LEU A 7 8.30 -11.50 -7.31
CA LEU A 7 7.77 -10.41 -6.51
C LEU A 7 6.29 -10.22 -6.89
N PHE A 8 5.39 -10.30 -5.93
CA PHE A 8 3.96 -10.10 -6.15
C PHE A 8 3.46 -8.91 -5.32
N ASP A 9 2.77 -7.99 -5.97
CA ASP A 9 1.90 -7.04 -5.30
C ASP A 9 0.64 -7.75 -4.77
N VAL A 10 -0.03 -7.17 -3.80
CA VAL A 10 -1.20 -7.76 -3.14
C VAL A 10 -2.50 -7.15 -3.68
N ASP A 11 -2.70 -5.84 -3.48
CA ASP A 11 -3.95 -5.15 -3.85
C ASP A 11 -4.07 -5.00 -5.38
N GLY A 12 -4.99 -5.71 -6.00
CA GLY A 12 -5.20 -5.68 -7.45
C GLY A 12 -4.35 -6.70 -8.23
N THR A 13 -3.55 -7.51 -7.54
CA THR A 13 -2.73 -8.58 -8.11
C THR A 13 -3.13 -9.94 -7.55
N LEU A 14 -2.95 -10.16 -6.25
CA LEU A 14 -3.32 -11.42 -5.58
C LEU A 14 -4.75 -11.38 -5.02
N THR A 15 -5.24 -10.19 -4.68
CA THR A 15 -6.60 -9.95 -4.18
C THR A 15 -7.20 -8.73 -4.87
N HIS A 16 -8.52 -8.63 -4.90
CA HIS A 16 -9.15 -7.34 -5.10
C HIS A 16 -8.80 -6.41 -3.92
N PRO A 17 -8.66 -5.09 -4.14
CA PRO A 17 -8.33 -4.17 -3.08
C PRO A 17 -9.28 -4.30 -1.87
N LEU A 18 -8.73 -4.42 -0.66
CA LEU A 18 -9.45 -4.56 0.60
C LEU A 18 -10.26 -5.85 0.78
N THR A 19 -10.11 -6.85 -0.09
CA THR A 19 -10.79 -8.14 0.04
C THR A 19 -9.82 -9.26 0.43
N GLU A 20 -10.37 -10.33 0.96
CA GLU A 20 -9.62 -11.57 1.19
C GLU A 20 -9.28 -12.26 -0.13
N VAL A 21 -8.19 -13.03 -0.13
CA VAL A 21 -7.79 -13.84 -1.26
C VAL A 21 -8.84 -14.92 -1.54
N ASN A 22 -9.12 -15.16 -2.81
CA ASN A 22 -10.01 -16.25 -3.19
C ASN A 22 -9.37 -17.61 -2.88
N ASP A 23 -10.11 -18.50 -2.22
CA ASP A 23 -9.57 -19.80 -1.75
C ASP A 23 -9.05 -20.67 -2.89
N VAL A 24 -9.78 -20.73 -4.01
CA VAL A 24 -9.35 -21.53 -5.18
C VAL A 24 -8.05 -21.00 -5.78
N PHE A 25 -7.94 -19.66 -5.88
CA PHE A 25 -6.70 -19.03 -6.34
C PHE A 25 -5.55 -19.28 -5.34
N ALA A 26 -5.82 -19.19 -4.05
CA ALA A 26 -4.83 -19.45 -3.01
C ALA A 26 -4.27 -20.88 -3.11
N ASP A 27 -5.12 -21.89 -3.27
CA ASP A 27 -4.71 -23.29 -3.44
C ASP A 27 -3.83 -23.48 -4.69
N ILE A 28 -4.19 -22.88 -5.81
CA ILE A 28 -3.41 -22.91 -7.04
C ILE A 28 -2.04 -22.25 -6.81
N PHE A 29 -2.00 -21.06 -6.18
CA PHE A 29 -0.77 -20.34 -5.91
C PHE A 29 0.16 -21.11 -4.98
N LEU A 30 -0.39 -21.66 -3.89
CA LEU A 30 0.37 -22.45 -2.91
C LEU A 30 0.91 -23.74 -3.53
N SER A 31 0.11 -24.42 -4.34
CA SER A 31 0.57 -25.59 -5.11
C SER A 31 1.72 -25.23 -6.05
N TRP A 32 1.59 -24.14 -6.78
CA TRP A 32 2.66 -23.62 -7.66
C TRP A 32 3.93 -23.25 -6.89
N LYS A 33 3.81 -22.68 -5.66
CA LYS A 33 4.94 -22.27 -4.80
C LYS A 33 5.70 -23.46 -4.21
N GLN A 34 5.12 -24.68 -4.16
CA GLN A 34 5.79 -25.86 -3.60
C GLN A 34 7.10 -26.23 -4.32
N ASP A 35 7.29 -25.77 -5.55
CA ASP A 35 8.57 -25.92 -6.25
C ASP A 35 9.67 -25.13 -5.51
N LYS A 36 10.66 -25.85 -4.96
CA LYS A 36 11.75 -25.30 -4.15
C LYS A 36 12.65 -24.29 -4.89
N ASN A 37 12.60 -24.27 -6.23
CA ASN A 37 13.36 -23.32 -7.01
C ASN A 37 12.68 -21.92 -7.14
N LYS A 38 11.53 -21.75 -6.49
CA LYS A 38 10.79 -20.48 -6.48
C LYS A 38 10.95 -19.77 -5.15
N ILE A 39 11.57 -18.61 -5.18
CA ILE A 39 11.65 -17.69 -4.04
C ILE A 39 10.57 -16.64 -4.24
N VAL A 40 9.64 -16.52 -3.30
CA VAL A 40 8.47 -15.65 -3.43
C VAL A 40 8.47 -14.57 -2.34
N TYR A 41 8.48 -13.33 -2.77
CA TYR A 41 8.26 -12.18 -1.90
C TYR A 41 6.96 -11.46 -2.26
N LEU A 42 6.26 -11.01 -1.23
CA LEU A 42 5.16 -10.07 -1.38
C LEU A 42 5.66 -8.63 -1.21
N VAL A 43 5.16 -7.71 -2.02
CA VAL A 43 5.51 -6.29 -1.95
C VAL A 43 4.21 -5.49 -1.95
N THR A 44 3.93 -4.76 -0.88
CA THR A 44 2.66 -4.02 -0.76
C THR A 44 2.84 -2.65 -0.10
N GLY A 45 2.03 -1.69 -0.51
CA GLY A 45 1.90 -0.39 0.18
C GLY A 45 1.15 -0.49 1.52
N SER A 46 0.50 -1.62 1.81
CA SER A 46 -0.25 -1.86 3.04
C SER A 46 0.67 -2.24 4.20
N ASP A 47 0.21 -2.03 5.43
CA ASP A 47 0.87 -2.55 6.62
C ASP A 47 0.62 -4.06 6.79
N ILE A 48 1.36 -4.69 7.71
CA ILE A 48 1.26 -6.13 7.96
C ILE A 48 -0.13 -6.53 8.52
N LYS A 49 -0.82 -5.65 9.26
CA LYS A 49 -2.13 -5.95 9.83
C LYS A 49 -3.18 -6.07 8.73
N LYS A 50 -3.14 -5.13 7.76
CA LYS A 50 -4.01 -5.18 6.59
C LYS A 50 -3.69 -6.40 5.72
N THR A 51 -2.41 -6.66 5.46
CA THR A 51 -1.96 -7.80 4.66
C THR A 51 -2.44 -9.12 5.25
N LYS A 52 -2.37 -9.30 6.59
CA LYS A 52 -2.88 -10.49 7.29
C LYS A 52 -4.40 -10.67 7.24
N LYS A 53 -5.16 -9.60 7.00
CA LYS A 53 -6.61 -9.71 6.77
C LYS A 53 -6.95 -10.14 5.35
N GLN A 54 -6.09 -9.82 4.39
CA GLN A 54 -6.29 -10.17 2.99
C GLN A 54 -5.74 -11.55 2.64
N LEU A 55 -4.60 -11.91 3.25
CA LEU A 55 -3.91 -13.19 3.02
C LEU A 55 -3.80 -13.92 4.35
N PHE A 56 -4.43 -15.07 4.45
CA PHE A 56 -4.41 -15.87 5.68
C PHE A 56 -2.98 -16.34 6.04
N THR A 57 -2.77 -16.66 7.31
CA THR A 57 -1.43 -16.90 7.87
C THR A 57 -0.69 -18.01 7.13
N SER A 58 -1.35 -19.14 6.80
CA SER A 58 -0.70 -20.23 6.06
C SER A 58 -0.27 -19.84 4.62
N PHE A 59 -0.94 -18.90 3.98
CA PHE A 59 -0.49 -18.32 2.71
C PHE A 59 0.81 -17.51 2.90
N LEU A 60 0.82 -16.64 3.91
CA LEU A 60 1.98 -15.78 4.21
C LEU A 60 3.20 -16.61 4.65
N ASP A 61 3.00 -17.69 5.38
CA ASP A 61 4.06 -18.57 5.86
C ASP A 61 4.75 -19.35 4.72
N GLN A 62 4.10 -19.53 3.58
CA GLN A 62 4.69 -20.11 2.37
C GLN A 62 5.54 -19.12 1.57
N CYS A 63 5.38 -17.81 1.81
CA CYS A 63 6.20 -16.79 1.18
C CYS A 63 7.54 -16.65 1.91
N ASP A 64 8.61 -16.40 1.17
CA ASP A 64 9.97 -16.27 1.73
C ASP A 64 10.14 -14.93 2.47
N GLY A 65 9.29 -13.95 2.17
CA GLY A 65 9.20 -12.70 2.92
C GLY A 65 8.14 -11.74 2.37
N ILE A 66 7.91 -10.68 3.15
CA ILE A 66 6.87 -9.69 2.89
C ILE A 66 7.44 -8.30 3.11
N PHE A 67 7.50 -7.50 2.06
CA PHE A 67 7.81 -6.09 2.10
C PHE A 67 6.49 -5.31 2.24
N THR A 68 6.29 -4.67 3.38
CA THR A 68 5.11 -3.84 3.69
C THR A 68 5.46 -2.37 3.72
N CYS A 69 4.44 -1.50 3.74
CA CYS A 69 4.63 -0.04 3.75
C CYS A 69 5.59 0.42 2.63
N SER A 70 5.35 -0.07 1.39
CA SER A 70 6.19 0.24 0.21
C SER A 70 7.68 -0.12 0.38
N GLY A 71 7.96 -1.22 1.09
CA GLY A 71 9.32 -1.71 1.34
C GLY A 71 9.98 -1.15 2.60
N ASN A 72 9.31 -0.27 3.35
CA ASN A 72 9.87 0.29 4.58
C ASN A 72 9.90 -0.70 5.76
N VAL A 73 9.13 -1.77 5.69
CA VAL A 73 9.18 -2.83 6.69
C VAL A 73 9.27 -4.19 5.99
N PHE A 74 10.20 -5.01 6.43
CA PHE A 74 10.38 -6.36 5.88
C PHE A 74 10.16 -7.42 6.96
N TYR A 75 9.37 -8.42 6.61
CA TYR A 75 9.12 -9.61 7.42
C TYR A 75 9.60 -10.85 6.68
N SER A 76 10.23 -11.77 7.39
CA SER A 76 10.54 -13.11 6.91
C SER A 76 10.26 -14.13 8.00
N LYS A 77 9.65 -15.26 7.62
CA LYS A 77 9.26 -16.33 8.56
C LYS A 77 8.51 -15.80 9.80
N GLY A 78 7.56 -14.89 9.57
CA GLY A 78 6.74 -14.28 10.61
C GLY A 78 7.45 -13.24 11.52
N LYS A 79 8.75 -13.02 11.35
CA LYS A 79 9.54 -12.08 12.15
C LYS A 79 9.79 -10.79 11.37
N LYS A 80 9.70 -9.64 12.05
CA LYS A 80 10.14 -8.37 11.50
C LYS A 80 11.67 -8.34 11.46
N ILE A 81 12.24 -8.18 10.26
CA ILE A 81 13.69 -8.17 10.02
C ILE A 81 14.23 -6.76 10.09
N TYR A 82 13.54 -5.82 9.45
CA TYR A 82 13.87 -4.40 9.56
C TYR A 82 12.61 -3.51 9.47
N GLU A 83 12.79 -2.28 9.91
CA GLU A 83 11.84 -1.18 9.78
C GLU A 83 12.62 0.11 9.60
N ASN A 84 12.40 0.80 8.49
CA ASN A 84 12.98 2.11 8.25
C ASN A 84 12.27 3.13 9.13
N LYS A 85 13.05 3.96 9.82
CA LYS A 85 12.51 5.09 10.56
C LYS A 85 12.13 6.20 9.59
N LEU A 86 10.99 6.81 9.85
CA LEU A 86 10.56 8.01 9.15
C LEU A 86 10.97 9.23 10.00
N GLU A 87 11.85 10.04 9.45
CA GLU A 87 12.17 11.34 10.00
C GLU A 87 11.57 12.40 9.07
N LEU A 88 10.56 13.10 9.57
CA LEU A 88 9.91 14.16 8.81
C LEU A 88 10.57 15.49 9.12
N PRO A 89 10.75 16.38 8.14
CA PRO A 89 11.14 17.77 8.40
C PRO A 89 10.16 18.44 9.38
N ALA A 90 10.66 19.37 10.16
CA ALA A 90 9.81 20.18 11.03
C ALA A 90 8.80 20.94 10.17
N GLY A 91 7.51 20.94 10.56
CA GLY A 91 6.47 21.62 9.83
C GLY A 91 5.85 20.81 8.66
N PHE A 92 6.42 19.66 8.31
CA PHE A 92 5.94 18.90 7.13
C PHE A 92 4.45 18.50 7.20
N VAL A 93 3.97 18.09 8.36
CA VAL A 93 2.57 17.71 8.55
C VAL A 93 1.67 18.95 8.52
N GLU A 94 2.13 20.04 9.09
CA GLU A 94 1.48 21.34 9.06
C GLU A 94 1.37 21.90 7.63
N ASP A 95 2.40 21.73 6.80
CA ASP A 95 2.40 22.11 5.39
C ASP A 95 1.40 21.27 4.59
N LEU A 96 1.32 19.96 4.84
CA LEU A 96 0.29 19.09 4.24
C LEU A 96 -1.13 19.54 4.65
N GLN A 97 -1.32 19.92 5.91
CA GLN A 97 -2.61 20.40 6.39
C GLN A 97 -2.94 21.75 5.74
N LEU A 98 -1.98 22.66 5.64
CA LEU A 98 -2.15 23.96 4.98
C LEU A 98 -2.53 23.76 3.49
N TYR A 99 -1.85 22.84 2.80
CA TYR A 99 -2.22 22.49 1.43
C TYR A 99 -3.66 21.96 1.35
N LEU A 100 -4.04 21.09 2.25
CA LEU A 100 -5.40 20.56 2.29
C LEU A 100 -6.45 21.66 2.50
N ASP A 101 -6.14 22.65 3.32
CA ASP A 101 -7.08 23.70 3.67
C ASP A 101 -7.19 24.81 2.61
N GLN A 102 -6.07 25.18 2.01
CA GLN A 102 -5.95 26.37 1.17
C GLN A 102 -5.38 26.10 -0.24
N GLY A 103 -4.56 25.05 -0.42
CA GLY A 103 -3.85 24.76 -1.67
C GLY A 103 -4.67 23.99 -2.69
N THR A 104 -5.66 23.19 -2.25
CA THR A 104 -6.48 22.40 -3.17
C THR A 104 -7.79 23.08 -3.55
N GLU A 105 -8.14 23.02 -4.83
CA GLU A 105 -9.46 23.43 -5.32
C GLU A 105 -10.52 22.33 -5.16
N TRP A 106 -10.14 21.10 -4.86
CA TRP A 106 -11.07 20.00 -4.62
C TRP A 106 -11.87 20.19 -3.32
N LYS A 107 -13.20 20.20 -3.41
CA LYS A 107 -14.07 20.57 -2.27
C LYS A 107 -14.68 19.36 -1.55
N LYS A 108 -14.78 18.20 -2.21
CA LYS A 108 -15.42 17.03 -1.62
C LYS A 108 -14.39 16.18 -0.85
N LYS A 109 -14.22 16.46 0.43
CA LYS A 109 -13.23 15.81 1.31
C LYS A 109 -13.95 14.90 2.30
N THR A 110 -13.37 13.74 2.63
CA THR A 110 -13.96 12.76 3.57
C THR A 110 -12.92 12.07 4.42
N GLY A 111 -13.17 12.01 5.72
CA GLY A 111 -12.39 11.23 6.67
C GLY A 111 -10.93 11.66 6.81
N THR A 112 -10.04 10.71 6.93
CA THR A 112 -8.60 10.94 7.18
C THR A 112 -7.87 11.34 5.91
N HIS A 113 -7.11 12.42 5.96
CA HIS A 113 -6.35 12.94 4.82
C HIS A 113 -4.86 12.70 4.94
N ILE A 114 -4.31 12.77 6.16
CA ILE A 114 -2.88 12.56 6.44
C ILE A 114 -2.75 11.35 7.36
N GLU A 115 -1.99 10.36 6.95
CA GLU A 115 -1.79 9.13 7.72
C GLU A 115 -0.30 8.83 7.79
N ILE A 116 0.27 8.98 8.98
CA ILE A 116 1.67 8.62 9.24
C ILE A 116 1.72 7.13 9.50
N ARG A 117 2.50 6.43 8.69
CA ARG A 117 2.73 5.00 8.79
C ARG A 117 4.20 4.70 9.06
N GLN A 118 4.53 3.43 9.17
CA GLN A 118 5.91 2.98 9.30
C GLN A 118 6.70 3.34 8.03
N GLY A 119 7.64 4.27 8.17
CA GLY A 119 8.54 4.69 7.10
C GLY A 119 7.90 5.50 5.96
N MET A 120 6.63 5.95 6.10
CA MET A 120 5.96 6.72 5.04
C MET A 120 4.83 7.60 5.57
N VAL A 121 4.51 8.65 4.83
CA VAL A 121 3.28 9.43 4.99
C VAL A 121 2.36 9.13 3.80
N ASN A 122 1.10 8.85 4.08
CA ASN A 122 0.08 8.75 3.06
C ASN A 122 -0.81 9.98 3.13
N PHE A 123 -0.84 10.77 2.05
CA PHE A 123 -1.68 11.96 1.92
C PHE A 123 -2.75 11.74 0.85
N SER A 124 -3.97 12.20 1.12
CA SER A 124 -5.09 12.05 0.21
C SER A 124 -6.00 13.27 0.25
N THR A 125 -6.02 14.07 -0.80
CA THR A 125 -6.90 15.23 -0.93
C THR A 125 -8.38 14.86 -0.83
N VAL A 126 -8.79 13.73 -1.40
CA VAL A 126 -10.18 13.26 -1.34
C VAL A 126 -10.54 12.59 -0.01
N GLY A 127 -9.52 12.12 0.73
CA GLY A 127 -9.67 11.41 2.00
C GLY A 127 -9.75 9.89 1.87
N ARG A 128 -9.37 9.21 2.93
CA ARG A 128 -9.25 7.74 2.98
C ARG A 128 -10.61 7.03 2.92
N GLU A 129 -11.64 7.63 3.48
CA GLU A 129 -13.00 7.10 3.58
C GLU A 129 -13.87 7.46 2.36
N ALA A 130 -13.27 8.03 1.32
CA ALA A 130 -13.96 8.35 0.08
C ALA A 130 -14.52 7.10 -0.59
N SER A 131 -15.79 7.17 -1.02
CA SER A 131 -16.43 6.10 -1.79
C SER A 131 -15.73 5.86 -3.13
N PRO A 132 -15.91 4.69 -3.77
CA PRO A 132 -15.37 4.41 -5.09
C PRO A 132 -15.74 5.49 -6.12
N ASP A 133 -16.98 5.96 -6.11
CA ASP A 133 -17.46 7.00 -7.03
C ASP A 133 -16.75 8.34 -6.78
N LEU A 134 -16.57 8.71 -5.52
CA LEU A 134 -15.86 9.95 -5.17
C LEU A 134 -14.40 9.88 -5.56
N ARG A 135 -13.75 8.72 -5.39
CA ARG A 135 -12.37 8.49 -5.86
C ARG A 135 -12.26 8.57 -7.37
N ALA A 136 -13.22 7.98 -8.10
CA ALA A 136 -13.26 8.04 -9.54
C ALA A 136 -13.50 9.49 -10.04
N ALA A 137 -14.35 10.25 -9.37
CA ALA A 137 -14.58 11.66 -9.67
C ALA A 137 -13.32 12.51 -9.43
N TYR A 138 -12.63 12.31 -8.29
CA TYR A 138 -11.36 12.96 -8.00
C TYR A 138 -10.28 12.60 -9.03
N TYR A 139 -10.16 11.33 -9.39
CA TYR A 139 -9.22 10.89 -10.41
C TYR A 139 -9.43 11.62 -11.75
N LYS A 140 -10.68 11.68 -12.24
CA LYS A 140 -11.01 12.39 -13.47
C LYS A 140 -10.72 13.89 -13.39
N TRP A 141 -10.92 14.47 -12.22
CA TRP A 141 -10.62 15.89 -11.99
C TRP A 141 -9.11 16.12 -11.97
N ASP A 142 -8.34 15.32 -11.26
CA ASP A 142 -6.88 15.35 -11.20
C ASP A 142 -6.22 15.18 -12.58
N GLN A 143 -6.75 14.30 -13.43
CA GLN A 143 -6.27 14.14 -14.81
C GLN A 143 -6.40 15.43 -15.65
N ARG A 144 -7.30 16.34 -15.30
CA ARG A 144 -7.49 17.62 -16.00
C ARG A 144 -6.72 18.77 -15.37
N THR A 145 -6.59 18.77 -14.06
CA THR A 145 -5.98 19.88 -13.31
C THR A 145 -4.50 19.64 -13.01
N GLY A 146 -4.08 18.37 -12.90
CA GLY A 146 -2.72 18.02 -12.50
C GLY A 146 -2.42 18.23 -11.02
N GLU A 147 -3.45 18.35 -10.16
CA GLU A 147 -3.28 18.71 -8.75
C GLU A 147 -2.25 17.85 -8.03
N ARG A 148 -2.28 16.52 -8.24
CA ARG A 148 -1.34 15.61 -7.57
C ARG A 148 0.11 15.85 -7.98
N ARG A 149 0.34 16.24 -9.21
CA ARG A 149 1.67 16.64 -9.69
C ARG A 149 2.12 17.93 -9.02
N ASP A 150 1.25 18.94 -9.04
CA ASP A 150 1.54 20.26 -8.46
C ASP A 150 1.75 20.16 -6.94
N MET A 151 1.00 19.29 -6.27
CA MET A 151 1.19 18.98 -4.85
C MET A 151 2.59 18.40 -4.55
N VAL A 152 3.10 17.49 -5.41
CA VAL A 152 4.45 16.92 -5.24
C VAL A 152 5.54 17.99 -5.40
N GLU A 153 5.31 19.00 -6.21
CA GLU A 153 6.23 20.13 -6.38
C GLU A 153 6.14 21.15 -5.21
N TYR A 154 4.98 21.20 -4.53
CA TYR A 154 4.76 22.05 -3.36
C TYR A 154 5.43 21.54 -2.10
N ILE A 155 5.51 20.21 -1.91
CA ILE A 155 6.06 19.50 -0.73
C ILE A 155 7.56 19.27 -0.88
#